data_356c9b04f5ec340938bede0188624960
#
_entry.id   356c9b04f5ec340938bede0188624960
#
_cell.length_a   1.000
_cell.length_b   1.000
_cell.length_c   1.000
_cell.angle_alpha   90.00
_cell.angle_beta   90.00
_cell.angle_gamma   90.00
#
_symmetry.space_group_name_H-M   'P 1'
#
loop_
_entity.id
_entity.type
_entity.pdbx_description
1 polymer ?
#
loop_
_entity_poly.entity_id
_entity_poly.type
_entity_poly.pdbx_seq_one_letter_code
_entity_poly.pdbx_strand_id
1 'polypeptide(L)'
;MLDKDYGVLCEKNVEVMFRPLPHHVFSPKLITNAIFDYDKNESYNLMEGIRQLSLLKCENLELRFYDYISLSRLTDVLKWADDTTLRDIEIMLQYGEDYTFKNILNIRLLYPRLRKVSIVNSPKNLECIYSHEEIFIIYTSQEINDESHCGICSPWYYLPKIELYMESLSFNNCLNAKISIDRFGNIKNCPSMAKSWGKFGVYTLSEVANNKEFQKIWFIKKDDIDKCKECELRYMCQDCRAYIKDKENIYSAPTKCNYVL
;
A
#
# COMPACT_ATOMS: atom_id res chain seq x y z
N MET A 1 0.25 -14.65 30.16
CA MET A 1 1.71 -14.43 30.21
C MET A 1 2.03 -13.05 30.79
N LEU A 2 1.55 -11.96 30.23
CA LEU A 2 1.75 -10.59 30.76
C LEU A 2 1.25 -10.41 32.21
N ASP A 3 0.13 -11.02 32.57
CA ASP A 3 -0.43 -10.93 33.92
C ASP A 3 0.41 -11.57 35.01
N LYS A 4 1.29 -12.50 34.66
CA LYS A 4 2.14 -13.22 35.63
C LYS A 4 3.50 -12.58 35.82
N ASP A 5 4.06 -12.00 34.76
CA ASP A 5 5.46 -11.57 34.75
C ASP A 5 5.63 -10.06 34.90
N TYR A 6 4.59 -9.28 34.54
CA TYR A 6 4.68 -7.81 34.51
C TYR A 6 3.58 -7.09 35.33
N GLY A 7 2.85 -7.85 36.12
CA GLY A 7 1.77 -7.33 36.95
C GLY A 7 0.47 -7.16 36.20
N VAL A 8 -0.61 -7.13 36.95
CA VAL A 8 -1.96 -6.87 36.41
C VAL A 8 -2.01 -5.41 36.03
N LEU A 9 -2.14 -5.16 34.75
CA LEU A 9 -2.30 -3.80 34.25
C LEU A 9 -3.70 -3.26 34.53
N CYS A 10 -4.69 -4.13 34.76
CA CYS A 10 -6.01 -3.78 35.28
C CYS A 10 -6.72 -4.98 35.92
N GLU A 11 -7.55 -4.74 36.93
CA GLU A 11 -8.49 -5.71 37.44
C GLU A 11 -9.56 -6.03 36.41
N LYS A 12 -10.12 -7.27 36.41
CA LYS A 12 -11.08 -7.76 35.41
C LYS A 12 -12.27 -6.84 35.12
N ASN A 13 -12.61 -5.94 36.05
CA ASN A 13 -13.73 -5.01 35.91
C ASN A 13 -13.33 -3.64 35.36
N VAL A 14 -12.05 -3.34 35.21
CA VAL A 14 -11.57 -2.02 34.76
C VAL A 14 -11.74 -1.86 33.23
N GLU A 15 -11.74 -2.95 32.47
CA GLU A 15 -12.03 -2.92 31.04
C GLU A 15 -13.39 -2.30 30.72
N VAL A 16 -14.37 -2.49 31.61
CA VAL A 16 -15.74 -1.91 31.47
C VAL A 16 -15.76 -0.40 31.67
N MET A 17 -14.75 0.17 32.35
CA MET A 17 -14.66 1.60 32.61
C MET A 17 -14.10 2.39 31.42
N PHE A 18 -13.39 1.73 30.53
CA PHE A 18 -12.87 2.35 29.32
C PHE A 18 -13.90 2.24 28.21
N ARG A 19 -14.40 3.37 27.73
CA ARG A 19 -15.23 3.36 26.52
C ARG A 19 -14.41 2.76 25.39
N PRO A 20 -14.95 1.75 24.67
CA PRO A 20 -14.30 1.26 23.46
C PRO A 20 -14.06 2.47 22.54
N LEU A 21 -12.87 2.55 21.96
CA LEU A 21 -12.59 3.52 20.93
C LEU A 21 -13.62 3.34 19.80
N PRO A 22 -14.13 4.43 19.22
CA PRO A 22 -15.07 4.31 18.11
C PRO A 22 -14.37 3.55 16.97
N HIS A 23 -14.88 2.34 16.67
CA HIS A 23 -14.30 1.43 15.68
C HIS A 23 -14.45 1.90 14.24
N HIS A 24 -15.03 3.08 14.01
CA HIS A 24 -15.30 3.58 12.69
C HIS A 24 -14.35 4.73 12.36
N VAL A 25 -13.28 4.42 11.66
CA VAL A 25 -12.60 5.43 10.85
C VAL A 25 -13.48 5.64 9.62
N PHE A 26 -14.45 6.53 9.73
CA PHE A 26 -15.31 6.89 8.61
C PHE A 26 -14.53 7.73 7.62
N SER A 27 -14.01 7.09 6.57
CA SER A 27 -13.71 7.81 5.35
C SER A 27 -14.98 7.80 4.47
N PRO A 28 -15.54 8.95 4.07
CA PRO A 28 -16.64 8.98 3.12
C PRO A 28 -16.19 8.57 1.69
N LYS A 29 -14.91 8.26 1.54
CA LYS A 29 -14.27 7.93 0.26
C LYS A 29 -14.34 6.43 0.03
N LEU A 30 -14.77 6.06 -1.17
CA LEU A 30 -14.82 4.66 -1.58
C LEU A 30 -13.42 4.07 -1.74
N ILE A 31 -12.47 4.86 -2.27
CA ILE A 31 -11.07 4.50 -2.46
C ILE A 31 -10.19 5.55 -1.77
N THR A 32 -9.29 5.12 -0.92
CA THR A 32 -8.32 5.96 -0.21
C THR A 32 -6.90 5.76 -0.70
N ASN A 33 -6.59 4.57 -1.22
CA ASN A 33 -5.26 4.20 -1.69
C ASN A 33 -5.31 3.55 -3.07
N ALA A 34 -4.28 3.77 -3.87
CA ALA A 34 -4.10 3.09 -5.14
C ALA A 34 -2.66 2.66 -5.36
N ILE A 35 -2.47 1.56 -6.12
CA ILE A 35 -1.15 1.12 -6.60
C ILE A 35 -1.26 0.95 -8.11
N PHE A 36 -0.40 1.65 -8.85
CA PHE A 36 -0.31 1.54 -10.30
C PHE A 36 1.07 1.02 -10.71
N ASP A 37 1.07 -0.14 -11.36
CA ASP A 37 2.25 -0.74 -11.95
C ASP A 37 2.36 -0.33 -13.40
N TYR A 38 3.55 0.09 -13.82
CA TYR A 38 3.80 0.59 -15.15
C TYR A 38 5.14 0.10 -15.70
N ASP A 39 5.16 -0.23 -16.97
CA ASP A 39 6.36 -0.65 -17.66
C ASP A 39 6.45 -0.01 -19.06
N LYS A 40 7.50 -0.32 -19.81
CA LYS A 40 7.74 0.19 -21.16
C LYS A 40 6.66 -0.17 -22.18
N ASN A 41 5.81 -1.15 -21.90
CA ASN A 41 4.74 -1.54 -22.82
C ASN A 41 3.56 -0.55 -22.81
N GLU A 42 3.52 0.37 -21.82
CA GLU A 42 2.49 1.40 -21.69
C GLU A 42 1.06 0.85 -21.90
N SER A 43 0.77 -0.30 -21.26
CA SER A 43 -0.46 -1.08 -21.48
C SER A 43 -1.74 -0.33 -21.17
N TYR A 44 -1.65 0.83 -20.52
CA TYR A 44 -2.78 1.70 -20.23
C TYR A 44 -2.35 3.18 -20.13
N ASN A 45 -3.32 4.08 -20.24
CA ASN A 45 -3.09 5.51 -20.13
C ASN A 45 -2.97 5.92 -18.64
N LEU A 46 -1.73 6.15 -18.17
CA LEU A 46 -1.43 6.50 -16.79
C LEU A 46 -2.05 7.83 -16.35
N MET A 47 -2.03 8.85 -17.22
CA MET A 47 -2.66 10.15 -16.96
C MET A 47 -4.16 10.01 -16.69
N GLU A 48 -4.85 9.22 -17.52
CA GLU A 48 -6.27 8.94 -17.33
C GLU A 48 -6.53 8.16 -16.03
N GLY A 49 -5.64 7.22 -15.66
CA GLY A 49 -5.71 6.53 -14.38
C GLY A 49 -5.64 7.51 -13.19
N ILE A 50 -4.68 8.42 -13.20
CA ILE A 50 -4.52 9.46 -12.18
C ILE A 50 -5.76 10.36 -12.13
N ARG A 51 -6.31 10.76 -13.28
CA ARG A 51 -7.54 11.56 -13.37
C ARG A 51 -8.73 10.83 -12.74
N GLN A 52 -8.89 9.53 -13.00
CA GLN A 52 -10.00 8.75 -12.41
C GLN A 52 -9.84 8.56 -10.89
N LEU A 53 -8.62 8.47 -10.37
CA LEU A 53 -8.39 8.48 -8.91
C LEU A 53 -8.86 9.80 -8.28
N SER A 54 -8.61 10.92 -8.94
CA SER A 54 -9.10 12.23 -8.48
C SER A 54 -10.62 12.30 -8.41
N LEU A 55 -11.33 11.73 -9.40
CA LEU A 55 -12.80 11.65 -9.38
C LEU A 55 -13.32 10.79 -8.20
N LEU A 56 -12.58 9.75 -7.82
CA LEU A 56 -12.85 8.92 -6.64
C LEU A 56 -12.42 9.58 -5.31
N LYS A 57 -11.81 10.78 -5.37
CA LYS A 57 -11.23 11.49 -4.22
C LYS A 57 -10.17 10.67 -3.48
N CYS A 58 -9.44 9.82 -4.20
CA CYS A 58 -8.31 9.08 -3.68
C CYS A 58 -7.21 10.04 -3.20
N GLU A 59 -6.55 9.71 -2.09
CA GLU A 59 -5.53 10.57 -1.49
C GLU A 59 -4.12 10.02 -1.61
N ASN A 60 -3.96 8.71 -1.69
CA ASN A 60 -2.65 8.06 -1.67
C ASN A 60 -2.44 7.24 -2.94
N LEU A 61 -1.31 7.45 -3.60
CA LEU A 61 -0.94 6.72 -4.81
C LEU A 61 0.50 6.24 -4.72
N GLU A 62 0.68 4.93 -4.87
CA GLU A 62 1.97 4.32 -5.14
C GLU A 62 2.09 4.03 -6.63
N LEU A 63 3.13 4.59 -7.28
CA LEU A 63 3.50 4.32 -8.67
C LEU A 63 4.76 3.45 -8.70
N ARG A 64 4.70 2.30 -9.39
CA ARG A 64 5.84 1.41 -9.51
C ARG A 64 6.22 1.24 -10.98
N PHE A 65 7.38 1.81 -11.34
CA PHE A 65 7.94 1.70 -12.67
C PHE A 65 8.94 0.55 -12.72
N TYR A 66 8.64 -0.46 -13.51
CA TYR A 66 9.48 -1.65 -13.67
C TYR A 66 10.53 -1.52 -14.79
N ASP A 67 10.48 -0.43 -15.55
CA ASP A 67 11.54 -0.02 -16.46
C ASP A 67 12.01 1.40 -16.09
N TYR A 68 13.21 1.75 -16.52
CA TYR A 68 13.73 3.10 -16.34
C TYR A 68 12.84 4.12 -17.06
N ILE A 69 12.58 5.24 -16.41
CA ILE A 69 11.95 6.42 -17.01
C ILE A 69 12.88 7.63 -16.82
N SER A 70 12.85 8.59 -17.72
CA SER A 70 13.66 9.82 -17.57
C SER A 70 13.10 10.74 -16.48
N LEU A 71 13.96 11.65 -15.96
CA LEU A 71 13.52 12.72 -15.04
C LEU A 71 12.41 13.58 -15.66
N SER A 72 12.46 13.83 -16.97
CA SER A 72 11.42 14.57 -17.68
C SER A 72 10.07 13.81 -17.60
N ARG A 73 10.07 12.50 -17.89
CA ARG A 73 8.85 11.69 -17.80
C ARG A 73 8.30 11.64 -16.36
N LEU A 74 9.19 11.50 -15.37
CA LEU A 74 8.81 11.56 -13.96
C LEU A 74 8.13 12.91 -13.62
N THR A 75 8.70 14.01 -14.10
CA THR A 75 8.14 15.36 -13.91
C THR A 75 6.75 15.49 -14.55
N ASP A 76 6.56 14.98 -15.77
CA ASP A 76 5.26 14.97 -16.44
C ASP A 76 4.20 14.21 -15.63
N VAL A 77 4.55 13.03 -15.10
CA VAL A 77 3.65 12.23 -14.26
C VAL A 77 3.23 12.99 -12.99
N LEU A 78 4.20 13.63 -12.32
CA LEU A 78 3.91 14.43 -11.11
C LEU A 78 3.06 15.66 -11.44
N LYS A 79 3.29 16.30 -12.58
CA LYS A 79 2.47 17.41 -13.06
C LYS A 79 1.01 16.99 -13.28
N TRP A 80 0.75 15.80 -13.84
CA TRP A 80 -0.62 15.29 -13.97
C TRP A 80 -1.32 15.09 -12.63
N ALA A 81 -0.55 14.77 -11.58
CA ALA A 81 -1.08 14.57 -10.24
C ALA A 81 -1.30 15.86 -9.46
N ASP A 82 -0.74 17.00 -9.89
CA ASP A 82 -0.71 18.23 -9.11
C ASP A 82 -2.12 18.85 -8.93
N ASP A 83 -2.94 18.84 -9.96
CA ASP A 83 -4.33 19.35 -9.93
C ASP A 83 -5.36 18.28 -9.48
N THR A 84 -4.93 17.30 -8.67
CA THR A 84 -5.80 16.19 -8.23
C THR A 84 -6.05 16.23 -6.72
N THR A 85 -6.83 15.27 -6.24
CA THR A 85 -7.08 15.06 -4.79
C THR A 85 -5.95 14.29 -4.09
N LEU A 86 -4.96 13.79 -4.83
CA LEU A 86 -3.83 13.06 -4.28
C LEU A 86 -3.03 13.96 -3.34
N ARG A 87 -2.69 13.44 -2.16
CA ARG A 87 -1.92 14.13 -1.11
C ARG A 87 -0.53 13.55 -0.95
N ASP A 88 -0.47 12.22 -1.01
CA ASP A 88 0.76 11.47 -0.81
C ASP A 88 1.02 10.58 -2.03
N ILE A 89 2.18 10.79 -2.66
CA ILE A 89 2.65 10.03 -3.80
C ILE A 89 3.95 9.35 -3.41
N GLU A 90 3.97 8.02 -3.53
CA GLU A 90 5.17 7.20 -3.39
C GLU A 90 5.53 6.65 -4.77
N ILE A 91 6.83 6.64 -5.11
CA ILE A 91 7.29 6.18 -6.41
C ILE A 91 8.42 5.17 -6.24
N MET A 92 8.33 4.05 -6.94
CA MET A 92 9.42 3.11 -7.14
C MET A 92 9.96 3.25 -8.56
N LEU A 93 11.28 3.43 -8.69
CA LEU A 93 11.98 3.65 -9.95
C LEU A 93 13.11 2.64 -10.13
N GLN A 94 13.33 2.19 -11.36
CA GLN A 94 14.55 1.48 -11.72
C GLN A 94 15.73 2.46 -11.74
N TYR A 95 16.88 2.04 -11.25
CA TYR A 95 18.08 2.90 -11.16
C TYR A 95 18.43 3.57 -12.49
N GLY A 96 18.80 4.84 -12.42
CA GLY A 96 19.37 5.66 -13.48
C GLY A 96 20.39 6.61 -12.89
N GLU A 97 21.47 6.91 -13.62
CA GLU A 97 22.54 7.78 -13.15
C GLU A 97 22.07 9.21 -12.87
N ASP A 98 21.00 9.65 -13.54
CA ASP A 98 20.36 10.94 -13.35
C ASP A 98 19.48 11.02 -12.09
N TYR A 99 19.16 9.90 -11.45
CA TYR A 99 18.43 9.87 -10.17
C TYR A 99 19.37 10.17 -8.99
N THR A 100 20.03 11.31 -9.04
CA THR A 100 20.82 11.79 -7.90
C THR A 100 19.92 12.33 -6.80
N PHE A 101 20.41 12.30 -5.55
CA PHE A 101 19.70 12.90 -4.42
C PHE A 101 19.27 14.35 -4.72
N LYS A 102 20.17 15.16 -5.30
CA LYS A 102 19.90 16.56 -5.65
C LYS A 102 18.75 16.69 -6.66
N ASN A 103 18.74 15.86 -7.70
CA ASN A 103 17.71 15.91 -8.74
C ASN A 103 16.34 15.51 -8.17
N ILE A 104 16.29 14.46 -7.36
CA ILE A 104 15.04 14.03 -6.71
C ILE A 104 14.55 15.09 -5.72
N LEU A 105 15.45 15.70 -4.94
CA LEU A 105 15.07 16.78 -4.03
C LEU A 105 14.51 17.99 -4.77
N ASN A 106 15.13 18.39 -5.89
CA ASN A 106 14.63 19.49 -6.73
C ASN A 106 13.21 19.18 -7.25
N ILE A 107 12.94 17.93 -7.67
CA ILE A 107 11.60 17.52 -8.09
C ILE A 107 10.63 17.60 -6.91
N ARG A 108 11.01 17.15 -5.72
CA ARG A 108 10.19 17.25 -4.52
C ARG A 108 9.81 18.70 -4.17
N LEU A 109 10.75 19.64 -4.31
CA LEU A 109 10.49 21.06 -4.07
C LEU A 109 9.41 21.62 -5.02
N LEU A 110 9.36 21.12 -6.26
CA LEU A 110 8.36 21.51 -7.23
C LEU A 110 7.02 20.79 -7.02
N TYR A 111 7.06 19.53 -6.55
CA TYR A 111 5.89 18.66 -6.36
C TYR A 111 5.81 18.16 -4.91
N PRO A 112 5.28 18.97 -3.99
CA PRO A 112 5.29 18.69 -2.56
C PRO A 112 4.48 17.44 -2.12
N ARG A 113 3.72 16.83 -3.01
CA ARG A 113 2.98 15.58 -2.77
C ARG A 113 3.83 14.33 -2.90
N LEU A 114 5.04 14.45 -3.49
CA LEU A 114 6.01 13.35 -3.56
C LEU A 114 6.61 13.11 -2.19
N ARG A 115 6.24 12.01 -1.50
CA ARG A 115 6.66 11.71 -0.13
C ARG A 115 7.78 10.69 -0.05
N LYS A 116 7.80 9.76 -1.00
CA LYS A 116 8.80 8.70 -1.00
C LYS A 116 9.23 8.35 -2.41
N VAL A 117 10.54 8.17 -2.59
CA VAL A 117 11.12 7.64 -3.82
C VAL A 117 12.03 6.47 -3.46
N SER A 118 11.69 5.29 -3.98
CA SER A 118 12.50 4.08 -3.84
C SER A 118 13.17 3.78 -5.17
N ILE A 119 14.49 3.87 -5.22
CA ILE A 119 15.29 3.59 -6.41
C ILE A 119 15.90 2.20 -6.24
N VAL A 120 15.39 1.23 -6.99
CA VAL A 120 15.78 -0.18 -6.93
C VAL A 120 16.84 -0.50 -7.99
N ASN A 121 17.48 -1.68 -7.90
CA ASN A 121 18.61 -2.05 -8.76
C ASN A 121 19.79 -1.05 -8.70
N SER A 122 19.92 -0.31 -7.61
CA SER A 122 20.98 0.66 -7.40
C SER A 122 22.32 -0.05 -7.10
N PRO A 123 23.45 0.48 -7.59
CA PRO A 123 24.78 -0.07 -7.24
C PRO A 123 25.12 0.07 -5.75
N LYS A 124 24.37 0.89 -4.99
CA LYS A 124 24.60 1.14 -3.56
C LYS A 124 23.29 1.17 -2.79
N ASN A 125 23.35 0.71 -1.55
CA ASN A 125 22.28 0.91 -0.59
C ASN A 125 22.51 2.23 0.14
N LEU A 126 21.53 3.12 0.10
CA LEU A 126 21.56 4.42 0.76
C LEU A 126 20.15 4.84 1.14
N GLU A 127 19.94 5.18 2.39
CA GLU A 127 18.71 5.78 2.87
C GLU A 127 18.96 7.23 3.22
N CYS A 128 18.19 8.13 2.62
CA CYS A 128 18.23 9.56 2.87
C CYS A 128 16.86 10.00 3.37
N ILE A 129 16.80 10.40 4.64
CA ILE A 129 15.62 11.02 5.21
C ILE A 129 15.90 12.52 5.29
N TYR A 130 15.17 13.30 4.53
CA TYR A 130 15.27 14.74 4.59
C TYR A 130 14.09 15.31 5.39
N SER A 131 14.35 15.56 6.69
CA SER A 131 13.29 15.88 7.67
C SER A 131 12.60 17.22 7.42
N HIS A 132 13.30 18.21 6.87
CA HIS A 132 12.72 19.52 6.58
C HIS A 132 11.72 19.48 5.43
N GLU A 133 11.95 18.60 4.44
CA GLU A 133 11.09 18.47 3.26
C GLU A 133 10.15 17.27 3.35
N GLU A 134 10.19 16.53 4.45
CA GLU A 134 9.36 15.34 4.68
C GLU A 134 9.40 14.34 3.51
N ILE A 135 10.57 14.11 2.93
CA ILE A 135 10.77 13.12 1.87
C ILE A 135 11.69 12.00 2.31
N PHE A 136 11.33 10.78 1.92
CA PHE A 136 12.16 9.58 2.05
C PHE A 136 12.72 9.21 0.67
N ILE A 137 14.04 9.21 0.51
CA ILE A 137 14.72 8.74 -0.70
C ILE A 137 15.55 7.52 -0.33
N ILE A 138 15.25 6.39 -0.94
CA ILE A 138 15.87 5.10 -0.65
C ILE A 138 16.49 4.57 -1.94
N TYR A 139 17.80 4.29 -1.90
CA TYR A 139 18.47 3.53 -2.93
C TYR A 139 18.73 2.14 -2.39
N THR A 140 18.36 1.11 -3.15
CA THR A 140 18.59 -0.28 -2.77
C THR A 140 19.12 -1.08 -3.93
N SER A 141 20.07 -1.97 -3.63
CA SER A 141 20.59 -2.93 -4.59
C SER A 141 19.63 -4.11 -4.84
N GLN A 142 18.52 -4.14 -4.14
CA GLN A 142 17.52 -5.17 -4.35
C GLN A 142 16.97 -5.09 -5.77
N GLU A 143 16.97 -6.22 -6.47
CA GLU A 143 16.35 -6.36 -7.79
C GLU A 143 14.84 -6.52 -7.61
N ILE A 144 14.08 -5.53 -8.09
CA ILE A 144 12.61 -5.53 -8.07
C ILE A 144 12.12 -5.31 -9.50
N ASN A 145 11.76 -6.40 -10.14
CA ASN A 145 11.37 -6.42 -11.57
C ASN A 145 9.87 -6.69 -11.78
N ASP A 146 9.15 -7.04 -10.71
CA ASP A 146 7.72 -7.32 -10.73
C ASP A 146 7.06 -7.16 -9.35
N GLU A 147 5.77 -7.38 -9.30
CA GLU A 147 4.95 -7.28 -8.10
C GLU A 147 5.20 -8.38 -7.05
N SER A 148 6.00 -9.41 -7.36
CA SER A 148 6.22 -10.56 -6.47
C SER A 148 7.03 -10.21 -5.20
N HIS A 149 7.73 -9.09 -5.21
CA HIS A 149 8.54 -8.61 -4.08
C HIS A 149 7.72 -8.04 -2.91
N CYS A 150 6.42 -7.81 -3.11
CA CYS A 150 5.51 -7.36 -2.06
C CYS A 150 5.03 -8.52 -1.15
N GLY A 151 4.33 -8.19 -0.07
CA GLY A 151 3.59 -9.13 0.77
C GLY A 151 4.40 -9.79 1.88
N ILE A 152 5.58 -9.28 2.22
CA ILE A 152 6.38 -9.74 3.36
C ILE A 152 5.67 -9.33 4.66
N CYS A 153 5.35 -10.32 5.51
CA CYS A 153 4.77 -10.13 6.83
C CYS A 153 5.84 -10.44 7.88
N SER A 154 6.46 -9.41 8.42
CA SER A 154 7.55 -9.54 9.40
C SER A 154 7.40 -8.52 10.51
N PRO A 155 7.73 -8.88 11.78
CA PRO A 155 7.72 -7.94 12.91
C PRO A 155 8.55 -6.66 12.67
N TRP A 156 9.58 -6.71 11.83
CA TRP A 156 10.40 -5.56 11.45
C TRP A 156 9.65 -4.45 10.70
N TYR A 157 8.47 -4.78 10.14
CA TYR A 157 7.63 -3.83 9.40
C TYR A 157 6.37 -3.43 10.15
N TYR A 158 6.22 -3.86 11.42
CA TYR A 158 5.03 -3.55 12.19
C TYR A 158 5.09 -2.13 12.75
N LEU A 159 4.01 -1.41 12.54
CA LEU A 159 3.86 -0.04 13.01
C LEU A 159 2.74 0.03 14.05
N PRO A 160 3.04 0.33 15.31
CA PRO A 160 2.04 0.49 16.35
C PRO A 160 1.34 1.85 16.21
N LYS A 161 0.49 1.99 15.19
CA LYS A 161 -0.32 3.18 14.94
C LYS A 161 -1.77 2.90 15.30
N ILE A 162 -2.42 3.87 15.95
CA ILE A 162 -3.82 3.75 16.37
C ILE A 162 -4.75 3.60 15.17
N GLU A 163 -4.46 4.29 14.07
CA GLU A 163 -5.25 4.21 12.84
C GLU A 163 -5.22 2.79 12.25
N LEU A 164 -4.03 2.18 12.19
CA LEU A 164 -3.86 0.82 11.71
C LEU A 164 -4.57 -0.20 12.60
N TYR A 165 -4.46 -0.02 13.92
CA TYR A 165 -5.17 -0.82 14.91
C TYR A 165 -6.69 -0.74 14.69
N MET A 166 -7.23 0.48 14.60
CA MET A 166 -8.66 0.72 14.42
C MET A 166 -9.19 0.13 13.11
N GLU A 167 -8.44 0.28 12.02
CA GLU A 167 -8.79 -0.29 10.72
C GLU A 167 -8.80 -1.82 10.78
N SER A 168 -7.80 -2.44 11.41
CA SER A 168 -7.65 -3.89 11.49
C SER A 168 -8.73 -4.60 12.27
N LEU A 169 -9.46 -3.90 13.16
CA LEU A 169 -10.60 -4.44 13.88
C LEU A 169 -11.80 -4.77 12.97
N SER A 170 -11.91 -4.10 11.83
CA SER A 170 -13.08 -4.22 10.93
C SER A 170 -12.73 -4.59 9.50
N PHE A 171 -11.49 -4.34 9.06
CA PHE A 171 -11.09 -4.44 7.67
C PHE A 171 -9.74 -5.14 7.50
N ASN A 172 -9.47 -5.52 6.26
CA ASN A 172 -8.14 -5.88 5.82
C ASN A 172 -7.29 -4.61 5.68
N ASN A 173 -6.34 -4.41 6.54
CA ASN A 173 -5.53 -3.19 6.59
C ASN A 173 -4.52 -3.02 5.44
N CYS A 174 -4.41 -3.99 4.54
CA CYS A 174 -3.68 -3.85 3.28
C CYS A 174 -4.59 -3.52 2.10
N LEU A 175 -5.81 -4.06 2.08
CA LEU A 175 -6.69 -4.03 0.91
C LEU A 175 -7.91 -3.12 1.08
N ASN A 176 -8.22 -2.67 2.31
CA ASN A 176 -9.36 -1.82 2.56
C ASN A 176 -9.30 -0.54 1.72
N ALA A 177 -10.41 -0.22 1.06
CA ALA A 177 -10.54 0.95 0.19
C ALA A 177 -9.37 1.13 -0.80
N LYS A 178 -8.80 0.02 -1.28
CA LYS A 178 -7.67 -0.02 -2.23
C LYS A 178 -8.13 -0.49 -3.60
N ILE A 179 -7.58 0.16 -4.63
CA ILE A 179 -7.68 -0.26 -6.03
C ILE A 179 -6.31 -0.23 -6.69
N SER A 180 -6.10 -1.05 -7.70
CA SER A 180 -4.83 -1.07 -8.42
C SER A 180 -5.01 -1.32 -9.91
N ILE A 181 -4.01 -0.92 -10.70
CA ILE A 181 -3.84 -1.33 -12.09
C ILE A 181 -2.49 -2.02 -12.19
N ASP A 182 -2.47 -3.26 -12.67
CA ASP A 182 -1.21 -3.95 -12.92
C ASP A 182 -0.55 -3.46 -14.22
N ARG A 183 0.73 -3.83 -14.44
CA ARG A 183 1.49 -3.43 -15.63
C ARG A 183 0.86 -3.86 -16.96
N PHE A 184 -0.08 -4.79 -16.94
CA PHE A 184 -0.82 -5.25 -18.11
C PHE A 184 -2.16 -4.49 -18.30
N GLY A 185 -2.46 -3.51 -17.45
CA GLY A 185 -3.70 -2.74 -17.49
C GLY A 185 -4.91 -3.44 -16.87
N ASN A 186 -4.73 -4.50 -16.07
CA ASN A 186 -5.84 -5.13 -15.38
C ASN A 186 -6.16 -4.39 -14.09
N ILE A 187 -7.43 -4.12 -13.84
CA ILE A 187 -7.90 -3.53 -12.57
C ILE A 187 -8.03 -4.64 -11.52
N LYS A 188 -7.40 -4.45 -10.37
CA LYS A 188 -7.30 -5.44 -9.29
C LYS A 188 -7.44 -4.76 -7.92
N ASN A 189 -7.67 -5.54 -6.85
CA ASN A 189 -7.55 -5.03 -5.48
C ASN A 189 -6.08 -4.74 -5.10
N CYS A 190 -5.16 -5.57 -5.60
CA CYS A 190 -3.71 -5.41 -5.48
C CYS A 190 -3.07 -5.96 -6.76
N PRO A 191 -1.98 -5.37 -7.29
CA PRO A 191 -1.35 -5.88 -8.53
C PRO A 191 -0.95 -7.34 -8.45
N SER A 192 -0.53 -7.82 -7.27
CA SER A 192 -0.13 -9.21 -7.02
C SER A 192 -1.27 -10.22 -6.98
N MET A 193 -2.54 -9.79 -6.98
CA MET A 193 -3.67 -10.71 -6.96
C MET A 193 -3.93 -11.32 -8.33
N ALA A 194 -4.29 -12.61 -8.37
CA ALA A 194 -4.60 -13.30 -9.61
C ALA A 194 -5.89 -12.77 -10.27
N LYS A 195 -6.93 -12.48 -9.45
CA LYS A 195 -8.23 -12.05 -9.95
C LYS A 195 -8.17 -10.64 -10.55
N SER A 196 -8.53 -10.52 -11.83
CA SER A 196 -8.80 -9.27 -12.52
C SER A 196 -10.29 -8.95 -12.51
N TRP A 197 -10.62 -7.68 -12.41
CA TRP A 197 -11.99 -7.14 -12.47
C TRP A 197 -12.30 -6.43 -13.79
N GLY A 198 -11.40 -6.57 -14.76
CA GLY A 198 -11.50 -6.02 -16.11
C GLY A 198 -10.26 -5.23 -16.51
N LYS A 199 -10.25 -4.81 -17.76
CA LYS A 199 -9.18 -3.96 -18.32
C LYS A 199 -9.51 -2.49 -18.13
N PHE A 200 -8.52 -1.73 -17.66
CA PHE A 200 -8.59 -0.27 -17.66
C PHE A 200 -8.74 0.25 -19.09
N GLY A 201 -9.65 1.20 -19.29
CA GLY A 201 -10.04 1.68 -20.62
C GLY A 201 -11.28 0.97 -21.18
N VAL A 202 -11.57 -0.27 -20.76
CA VAL A 202 -12.86 -0.93 -20.97
C VAL A 202 -13.81 -0.64 -19.81
N TYR A 203 -13.25 -0.74 -18.58
CA TYR A 203 -13.94 -0.38 -17.34
C TYR A 203 -13.28 0.83 -16.70
N THR A 204 -14.06 1.66 -16.02
CA THR A 204 -13.57 2.75 -15.19
C THR A 204 -13.22 2.23 -13.79
N LEU A 205 -12.31 2.94 -13.09
CA LEU A 205 -12.02 2.64 -11.68
C LEU A 205 -13.26 2.77 -10.80
N SER A 206 -14.17 3.70 -11.14
CA SER A 206 -15.42 3.90 -10.39
C SER A 206 -16.37 2.73 -10.52
N GLU A 207 -16.55 2.18 -11.72
CA GLU A 207 -17.40 0.99 -11.94
C GLU A 207 -16.89 -0.19 -11.14
N VAL A 208 -15.58 -0.46 -11.17
CA VAL A 208 -14.99 -1.56 -10.43
C VAL A 208 -15.06 -1.31 -8.91
N ALA A 209 -14.73 -0.11 -8.45
CA ALA A 209 -14.74 0.22 -7.03
C ALA A 209 -16.16 0.09 -6.41
N ASN A 210 -17.21 0.39 -7.15
CA ASN A 210 -18.61 0.25 -6.71
C ASN A 210 -19.12 -1.21 -6.76
N ASN A 211 -18.39 -2.14 -7.35
CA ASN A 211 -18.76 -3.54 -7.39
C ASN A 211 -18.65 -4.18 -6.00
N LYS A 212 -19.75 -4.71 -5.46
CA LYS A 212 -19.79 -5.33 -4.13
C LYS A 212 -18.90 -6.56 -4.01
N GLU A 213 -18.75 -7.34 -5.08
CA GLU A 213 -17.85 -8.49 -5.10
C GLU A 213 -16.37 -8.06 -5.04
N PHE A 214 -16.02 -6.91 -5.66
CA PHE A 214 -14.69 -6.31 -5.53
C PHE A 214 -14.38 -5.93 -4.08
N GLN A 215 -15.37 -5.40 -3.37
CA GLN A 215 -15.22 -4.93 -2.00
C GLN A 215 -15.13 -6.07 -0.96
N LYS A 216 -15.60 -7.28 -1.27
CA LYS A 216 -15.67 -8.39 -0.28
C LYS A 216 -14.34 -8.65 0.43
N ILE A 217 -13.23 -8.56 -0.28
CA ILE A 217 -11.90 -8.82 0.29
C ILE A 217 -11.48 -7.76 1.31
N TRP A 218 -12.07 -6.56 1.27
CA TRP A 218 -11.77 -5.50 2.23
C TRP A 218 -12.17 -5.87 3.66
N PHE A 219 -13.14 -6.78 3.82
CA PHE A 219 -13.70 -7.20 5.10
C PHE A 219 -13.03 -8.45 5.70
N ILE A 220 -12.06 -9.04 5.01
CA ILE A 220 -11.29 -10.18 5.54
C ILE A 220 -10.22 -9.65 6.48
N LYS A 221 -10.53 -9.62 7.76
CA LYS A 221 -9.64 -9.12 8.81
C LYS A 221 -8.78 -10.24 9.42
N LYS A 222 -7.79 -9.86 10.21
CA LYS A 222 -6.86 -10.82 10.82
C LYS A 222 -7.54 -11.83 11.76
N ASP A 223 -8.65 -11.45 12.40
CA ASP A 223 -9.41 -12.37 13.26
C ASP A 223 -10.08 -13.51 12.49
N ASP A 224 -10.26 -13.37 11.16
CA ASP A 224 -10.86 -14.39 10.30
C ASP A 224 -9.80 -15.33 9.70
N ILE A 225 -8.51 -15.01 9.82
CA ILE A 225 -7.44 -15.71 9.11
C ILE A 225 -6.81 -16.76 10.02
N ASP A 226 -6.69 -17.98 9.51
CA ASP A 226 -6.00 -19.07 10.16
C ASP A 226 -4.59 -18.65 10.58
N LYS A 227 -4.13 -19.10 11.74
CA LYS A 227 -2.91 -18.64 12.39
C LYS A 227 -3.00 -17.20 12.92
N CYS A 228 -3.47 -16.23 12.09
CA CYS A 228 -3.44 -14.82 12.49
C CYS A 228 -4.41 -14.50 13.62
N LYS A 229 -5.56 -15.16 13.70
CA LYS A 229 -6.56 -14.99 14.77
C LYS A 229 -6.01 -15.24 16.18
N GLU A 230 -4.94 -16.03 16.30
CA GLU A 230 -4.27 -16.36 17.56
C GLU A 230 -2.98 -15.54 17.77
N CYS A 231 -2.58 -14.72 16.79
CA CYS A 231 -1.35 -13.95 16.83
C CYS A 231 -1.54 -12.66 17.65
N GLU A 232 -0.69 -12.45 18.64
CA GLU A 232 -0.68 -11.25 19.47
C GLU A 232 -0.35 -9.98 18.68
N LEU A 233 0.37 -10.10 17.56
CA LEU A 233 0.79 -8.99 16.72
C LEU A 233 -0.20 -8.66 15.59
N ARG A 234 -1.36 -9.33 15.53
CA ARG A 234 -2.28 -9.27 14.39
C ARG A 234 -2.74 -7.86 14.02
N TYR A 235 -2.96 -7.00 15.01
CA TYR A 235 -3.46 -5.65 14.78
C TYR A 235 -2.37 -4.63 14.39
N MET A 236 -1.10 -5.02 14.45
CA MET A 236 0.03 -4.21 13.98
C MET A 236 0.58 -4.74 12.64
N CYS A 237 0.14 -5.93 12.20
CA CYS A 237 0.64 -6.60 11.03
C CYS A 237 -0.22 -6.29 9.81
N GLN A 238 0.40 -5.81 8.73
CA GLN A 238 -0.28 -5.75 7.44
C GLN A 238 -0.54 -7.16 6.91
N ASP A 239 -1.78 -7.40 6.48
CA ASP A 239 -2.15 -8.66 5.88
C ASP A 239 -1.82 -8.71 4.39
N CYS A 240 -1.51 -9.91 3.88
CA CYS A 240 -1.38 -10.13 2.45
C CYS A 240 -2.30 -11.27 1.99
N ARG A 241 -3.35 -10.93 1.23
CA ARG A 241 -4.26 -11.92 0.61
C ARG A 241 -3.85 -12.34 -0.80
N ALA A 242 -2.81 -11.72 -1.38
CA ALA A 242 -2.26 -12.13 -2.68
C ALA A 242 -1.38 -13.39 -2.56
N TYR A 243 -0.64 -13.52 -1.44
CA TYR A 243 0.28 -14.64 -1.20
C TYR A 243 -0.19 -15.41 0.04
N ILE A 244 -1.09 -16.37 -0.16
CA ILE A 244 -1.67 -17.23 0.87
C ILE A 244 -1.21 -18.68 0.70
N LYS A 245 -1.16 -19.44 1.79
CA LYS A 245 -0.65 -20.83 1.77
C LYS A 245 -1.51 -21.77 0.96
N ASP A 246 -2.82 -21.69 1.16
CA ASP A 246 -3.81 -22.45 0.41
C ASP A 246 -4.61 -21.49 -0.47
N LYS A 247 -4.46 -21.59 -1.77
CA LYS A 247 -5.11 -20.71 -2.75
C LYS A 247 -6.63 -20.90 -2.84
N GLU A 248 -7.13 -22.08 -2.43
CA GLU A 248 -8.56 -22.39 -2.42
C GLU A 248 -9.25 -21.86 -1.16
N ASN A 249 -8.48 -21.53 -0.12
CA ASN A 249 -8.99 -20.99 1.13
C ASN A 249 -8.52 -19.55 1.33
N ILE A 250 -9.38 -18.59 1.05
CA ILE A 250 -9.08 -17.15 1.19
C ILE A 250 -8.71 -16.74 2.63
N TYR A 251 -9.07 -17.53 3.63
CA TYR A 251 -8.74 -17.33 5.04
C TYR A 251 -7.43 -18.01 5.45
N SER A 252 -6.74 -18.65 4.53
CA SER A 252 -5.44 -19.27 4.78
C SER A 252 -4.37 -18.26 5.18
N ALA A 253 -3.41 -18.69 5.99
CA ALA A 253 -2.33 -17.85 6.47
C ALA A 253 -1.48 -17.26 5.32
N PRO A 254 -0.92 -16.03 5.47
CA PRO A 254 0.02 -15.48 4.48
C PRO A 254 1.25 -16.38 4.30
N THR A 255 1.63 -16.63 3.04
CA THR A 255 2.80 -17.47 2.71
C THR A 255 4.11 -16.85 3.21
N LYS A 256 4.23 -15.53 3.13
CA LYS A 256 5.45 -14.78 3.45
C LYS A 256 5.50 -14.32 4.92
N CYS A 257 4.68 -14.93 5.79
CA CYS A 257 4.75 -14.69 7.23
C CYS A 257 5.83 -15.58 7.85
N ASN A 258 6.87 -14.96 8.41
CA ASN A 258 7.98 -15.64 9.09
C ASN A 258 7.86 -15.64 10.63
N TYR A 259 6.79 -15.07 11.18
CA TYR A 259 6.54 -15.08 12.61
C TYR A 259 6.07 -16.48 13.07
N VAL A 260 6.60 -16.94 14.18
CA VAL A 260 6.22 -18.22 14.83
C VAL A 260 5.40 -17.87 16.07
N LEU A 261 4.21 -18.46 16.19
CA LEU A 261 3.32 -18.33 17.36
C LEU A 261 3.88 -19.15 18.53
#